data_7d4f44e4c55a6102662d364dc51d3a25
#
_entry.id   7d4f44e4c55a6102662d364dc51d3a25
#
_cell.length_a   1.000
_cell.length_b   1.000
_cell.length_c   1.000
_cell.angle_alpha   90.00
_cell.angle_beta   90.00
_cell.angle_gamma   90.00
#
_symmetry.space_group_name_H-M   'P 1'
#
loop_
_entity.id
_entity.type
_entity.pdbx_description
1 polymer ?
#
loop_
_entity_poly.entity_id
_entity_poly.type
_entity_poly.pdbx_seq_one_letter_code
_entity_poly.pdbx_strand_id
1 'polypeptide(L)'
;MGNNKSTGKTLGFIKITLICFIVFSLGFLPSIIVSKIFLIFIPFNQIWHLFLLPFFIYFVLVITIFYQLLFSGLIIHLFKIRYEPGVYDYTYKNKMAFRWIVVCALYTPIRKILETFPLGGIKNTYYRMLGMKIGKNTLVGGTIKDPCLTEIGDNVTMGEFAIIYGHIHNLEKAIILMERVKIGNNCIIGAGAIIMPGAVLEDDVKLAAGAVVTRSQILKKGKTYGGIPAKEIKSKKVK
;
A
#
# COMPACT_ATOMS: atom_id res chain seq x y z
N MET A 1 -32.11 20.17 11.12
CA MET A 1 -31.24 18.96 11.20
C MET A 1 -30.03 18.94 10.23
N GLY A 2 -29.89 19.92 9.34
CA GLY A 2 -28.76 19.98 8.33
C GLY A 2 -27.38 20.36 8.90
N ASN A 3 -27.33 21.25 9.88
CA ASN A 3 -26.08 21.85 10.37
C ASN A 3 -25.12 20.87 11.10
N ASN A 4 -25.66 19.85 11.78
CA ASN A 4 -24.83 18.89 12.54
C ASN A 4 -24.12 17.82 11.69
N LYS A 5 -24.57 17.57 10.45
CA LYS A 5 -23.90 16.64 9.51
C LYS A 5 -22.71 17.30 8.82
N SER A 6 -22.82 18.58 8.54
CA SER A 6 -21.75 19.39 7.91
C SER A 6 -20.54 19.56 8.84
N THR A 7 -20.78 19.96 10.10
CA THR A 7 -19.73 20.15 11.13
C THR A 7 -18.93 18.88 11.41
N GLY A 8 -19.58 17.71 11.44
CA GLY A 8 -18.88 16.43 11.64
C GLY A 8 -17.96 16.02 10.49
N LYS A 9 -18.31 16.33 9.25
CA LYS A 9 -17.48 16.09 8.08
C LYS A 9 -16.25 17.00 8.08
N THR A 10 -16.45 18.28 8.34
CA THR A 10 -15.37 19.29 8.41
C THR A 10 -14.36 18.96 9.51
N LEU A 11 -14.81 18.59 10.70
CA LEU A 11 -13.93 18.21 11.82
C LEU A 11 -13.13 16.95 11.51
N GLY A 12 -13.73 15.96 10.87
CA GLY A 12 -13.03 14.74 10.44
C GLY A 12 -11.93 15.03 9.41
N PHE A 13 -12.24 15.86 8.43
CA PHE A 13 -11.27 16.29 7.42
C PHE A 13 -10.09 17.05 8.05
N ILE A 14 -10.36 18.03 8.94
CA ILE A 14 -9.33 18.79 9.63
C ILE A 14 -8.40 17.87 10.43
N LYS A 15 -8.95 16.87 11.15
CA LYS A 15 -8.14 15.91 11.92
C LYS A 15 -7.19 15.13 11.02
N ILE A 16 -7.66 14.65 9.87
CA ILE A 16 -6.82 13.89 8.93
C ILE A 16 -5.73 14.78 8.34
N THR A 17 -6.08 15.99 7.91
CA THR A 17 -5.12 16.96 7.37
C THR A 17 -4.02 17.28 8.40
N LEU A 18 -4.39 17.47 9.66
CA LEU A 18 -3.43 17.72 10.74
C LEU A 18 -2.52 16.51 10.97
N ILE A 19 -3.07 15.30 10.99
CA ILE A 19 -2.27 14.07 11.11
C ILE A 19 -1.26 13.97 9.96
N CYS A 20 -1.71 14.15 8.72
CA CYS A 20 -0.83 14.12 7.55
C CYS A 20 0.24 15.21 7.63
N PHE A 21 -0.13 16.44 8.00
CA PHE A 21 0.80 17.55 8.14
C PHE A 21 1.89 17.22 9.15
N ILE A 22 1.54 16.74 10.36
CA ILE A 22 2.51 16.37 11.40
C ILE A 22 3.43 15.24 10.91
N VAL A 23 2.86 14.15 10.38
CA VAL A 23 3.63 12.96 9.99
C VAL A 23 4.60 13.28 8.87
N PHE A 24 4.13 13.97 7.82
CA PHE A 24 5.00 14.31 6.69
C PHE A 24 6.01 15.40 7.04
N SER A 25 5.68 16.36 7.92
CA SER A 25 6.64 17.34 8.43
C SER A 25 7.77 16.69 9.23
N LEU A 26 7.44 15.72 10.10
CA LEU A 26 8.46 14.91 10.80
C LEU A 26 9.36 14.14 9.82
N GLY A 27 8.82 13.65 8.72
CA GLY A 27 9.59 12.98 7.66
C GLY A 27 10.59 13.88 6.93
N PHE A 28 10.34 15.20 6.86
CA PHE A 28 11.28 16.16 6.28
C PHE A 28 12.37 16.62 7.25
N LEU A 29 12.14 16.55 8.56
CA LEU A 29 13.05 17.08 9.57
C LEU A 29 14.49 16.56 9.45
N PRO A 30 14.76 15.26 9.30
CA PRO A 30 16.13 14.76 9.15
C PRO A 30 16.83 15.31 7.90
N SER A 31 16.11 15.48 6.81
CA SER A 31 16.66 16.03 5.56
C SER A 31 17.07 17.49 5.71
N ILE A 32 16.28 18.27 6.47
CA ILE A 32 16.60 19.68 6.79
C ILE A 32 17.85 19.75 7.66
N ILE A 33 17.96 18.88 8.67
CA ILE A 33 19.14 18.82 9.56
C ILE A 33 20.39 18.47 8.76
N VAL A 34 20.32 17.43 7.93
CA VAL A 34 21.44 17.00 7.06
C VAL A 34 21.82 18.12 6.09
N SER A 35 20.84 18.79 5.48
CA SER A 35 21.11 19.92 4.59
C SER A 35 21.81 21.07 5.29
N LYS A 36 21.39 21.40 6.52
CA LYS A 36 22.05 22.44 7.32
C LYS A 36 23.50 22.07 7.64
N ILE A 37 23.74 20.83 8.06
CA ILE A 37 25.10 20.33 8.36
C ILE A 37 25.97 20.39 7.10
N PHE A 38 25.47 19.91 5.97
CA PHE A 38 26.20 19.92 4.70
C PHE A 38 26.63 21.35 4.29
N LEU A 39 25.70 22.33 4.40
CA LEU A 39 25.97 23.72 4.06
C LEU A 39 26.98 24.42 4.99
N ILE A 40 27.20 23.91 6.21
CA ILE A 40 28.26 24.38 7.10
C ILE A 40 29.64 23.98 6.54
N PHE A 41 29.76 22.78 6.00
CA PHE A 41 31.04 22.27 5.47
C PHE A 41 31.28 22.70 4.03
N ILE A 42 30.23 22.90 3.22
CA ILE A 42 30.31 23.29 1.81
C ILE A 42 29.42 24.52 1.57
N PRO A 43 29.96 25.74 1.78
CA PRO A 43 29.16 26.97 1.74
C PRO A 43 28.83 27.47 0.31
N PHE A 44 29.12 26.69 -0.73
CA PHE A 44 28.88 27.01 -2.13
C PHE A 44 29.44 28.38 -2.60
N ASN A 45 30.54 28.81 -2.02
CA ASN A 45 31.23 30.07 -2.36
C ASN A 45 32.26 29.92 -3.49
N GLN A 46 32.47 28.71 -4.00
CA GLN A 46 33.37 28.39 -5.09
C GLN A 46 32.61 27.75 -6.25
N ILE A 47 32.97 28.04 -7.50
CA ILE A 47 32.26 27.54 -8.69
C ILE A 47 32.28 26.01 -8.78
N TRP A 48 33.36 25.35 -8.33
CA TRP A 48 33.46 23.89 -8.34
C TRP A 48 32.49 23.22 -7.36
N HIS A 49 32.00 23.90 -6.32
CA HIS A 49 30.95 23.38 -5.43
C HIS A 49 29.66 23.03 -6.20
N LEU A 50 29.39 23.71 -7.33
CA LEU A 50 28.22 23.42 -8.17
C LEU A 50 28.23 22.00 -8.72
N PHE A 51 29.42 21.40 -8.93
CA PHE A 51 29.50 19.99 -9.34
C PHE A 51 29.06 19.00 -8.25
N LEU A 52 29.06 19.41 -6.98
CA LEU A 52 28.58 18.58 -5.86
C LEU A 52 27.07 18.68 -5.67
N LEU A 53 26.44 19.74 -6.20
CA LEU A 53 25.02 20.01 -5.97
C LEU A 53 24.08 18.90 -6.45
N PRO A 54 24.23 18.27 -7.63
CA PRO A 54 23.39 17.17 -8.07
C PRO A 54 23.44 15.95 -7.12
N PHE A 55 24.65 15.60 -6.64
CA PHE A 55 24.85 14.51 -5.69
C PHE A 55 24.19 14.81 -4.34
N PHE A 56 24.33 16.05 -3.88
CA PHE A 56 23.71 16.50 -2.64
C PHE A 56 22.19 16.48 -2.73
N ILE A 57 21.60 17.02 -3.79
CA ILE A 57 20.14 17.00 -4.02
C ILE A 57 19.63 15.56 -4.04
N TYR A 58 20.32 14.66 -4.77
CA TYR A 58 19.94 13.24 -4.83
C TYR A 58 20.03 12.57 -3.45
N PHE A 59 21.07 12.84 -2.69
CA PHE A 59 21.25 12.30 -1.35
C PHE A 59 20.16 12.77 -0.38
N VAL A 60 19.83 14.06 -0.38
CA VAL A 60 18.75 14.64 0.42
C VAL A 60 17.39 14.04 0.03
N LEU A 61 17.15 13.82 -1.28
CA LEU A 61 15.94 13.17 -1.78
C LEU A 61 15.82 11.73 -1.23
N VAL A 62 16.88 10.95 -1.30
CA VAL A 62 16.91 9.56 -0.80
C VAL A 62 16.64 9.53 0.71
N ILE A 63 17.27 10.41 1.48
CA ILE A 63 17.04 10.56 2.93
C ILE A 63 15.56 10.92 3.18
N THR A 64 15.02 11.87 2.45
CA THR A 64 13.63 12.30 2.59
C THR A 64 12.67 11.12 2.35
N ILE A 65 12.85 10.39 1.26
CA ILE A 65 12.03 9.20 0.94
C ILE A 65 12.11 8.18 2.07
N PHE A 66 13.31 7.88 2.55
CA PHE A 66 13.52 6.91 3.62
C PHE A 66 12.77 7.31 4.90
N TYR A 67 12.89 8.56 5.35
CA TYR A 67 12.23 9.01 6.57
C TYR A 67 10.72 9.19 6.40
N GLN A 68 10.23 9.54 5.22
CA GLN A 68 8.79 9.52 4.92
C GLN A 68 8.20 8.13 5.07
N LEU A 69 8.85 7.12 4.51
CA LEU A 69 8.51 5.70 4.69
C LEU A 69 8.53 5.31 6.17
N LEU A 70 9.62 5.65 6.87
CA LEU A 70 9.81 5.29 8.27
C LEU A 70 8.73 5.89 9.16
N PHE A 71 8.51 7.21 9.11
CA PHE A 71 7.58 7.89 10.02
C PHE A 71 6.12 7.52 9.73
N SER A 72 5.71 7.46 8.45
CA SER A 72 4.35 7.04 8.10
C SER A 72 4.05 5.60 8.53
N GLY A 73 4.97 4.67 8.27
CA GLY A 73 4.84 3.27 8.67
C GLY A 73 4.89 3.09 10.19
N LEU A 74 5.82 3.78 10.86
CA LEU A 74 6.01 3.68 12.31
C LEU A 74 4.78 4.18 13.07
N ILE A 75 4.18 5.30 12.65
CA ILE A 75 2.97 5.84 13.29
C ILE A 75 1.81 4.86 13.11
N ILE A 76 1.58 4.33 11.92
CA ILE A 76 0.53 3.34 11.69
C ILE A 76 0.78 2.09 12.56
N HIS A 77 2.02 1.65 12.66
CA HIS A 77 2.41 0.47 13.43
C HIS A 77 2.23 0.67 14.94
N LEU A 78 2.81 1.73 15.52
CA LEU A 78 2.79 2.00 16.97
C LEU A 78 1.39 2.29 17.49
N PHE A 79 0.61 3.09 16.77
CA PHE A 79 -0.77 3.40 17.15
C PHE A 79 -1.76 2.33 16.72
N LYS A 80 -1.29 1.22 16.12
CA LYS A 80 -2.12 0.10 15.65
C LYS A 80 -3.31 0.58 14.83
N ILE A 81 -3.06 1.53 13.90
CA ILE A 81 -4.10 2.09 13.03
C ILE A 81 -4.41 1.05 11.96
N ARG A 82 -5.27 0.11 12.30
CA ARG A 82 -5.72 -1.00 11.44
C ARG A 82 -7.22 -1.04 11.44
N TYR A 83 -7.77 -1.54 10.35
CA TYR A 83 -9.21 -1.80 10.18
C TYR A 83 -9.42 -3.30 9.90
N GLU A 84 -10.62 -3.78 10.18
CA GLU A 84 -10.97 -5.19 10.15
C GLU A 84 -12.02 -5.47 9.06
N PRO A 85 -12.17 -6.73 8.62
CA PRO A 85 -13.24 -7.12 7.72
C PRO A 85 -14.62 -6.77 8.30
N GLY A 86 -15.53 -6.30 7.43
CA GLY A 86 -16.88 -5.93 7.80
C GLY A 86 -17.51 -4.93 6.83
N VAL A 87 -18.74 -4.56 7.09
CA VAL A 87 -19.48 -3.51 6.38
C VAL A 87 -19.65 -2.33 7.32
N TYR A 88 -19.19 -1.17 6.92
CA TYR A 88 -19.14 0.01 7.77
C TYR A 88 -19.75 1.21 7.07
N ASP A 89 -20.45 2.06 7.82
CA ASP A 89 -20.86 3.35 7.31
C ASP A 89 -19.65 4.18 6.90
N TYR A 90 -19.64 4.66 5.67
CA TYR A 90 -18.54 5.48 5.15
C TYR A 90 -18.65 6.92 5.68
N THR A 91 -18.34 7.06 6.96
CA THR A 91 -18.39 8.35 7.68
C THR A 91 -17.19 8.50 8.60
N TYR A 92 -16.80 9.75 8.89
CA TYR A 92 -15.73 10.04 9.86
C TYR A 92 -16.09 9.64 11.32
N LYS A 93 -17.36 9.38 11.61
CA LYS A 93 -17.82 8.93 12.93
C LYS A 93 -17.60 7.44 13.13
N ASN A 94 -17.62 6.66 12.06
CA ASN A 94 -17.34 5.23 12.13
C ASN A 94 -15.84 4.99 12.34
N LYS A 95 -15.47 4.32 13.40
CA LYS A 95 -14.07 4.08 13.80
C LYS A 95 -13.26 3.34 12.72
N MET A 96 -13.86 2.34 12.06
CA MET A 96 -13.16 1.53 11.05
C MET A 96 -13.00 2.30 9.75
N ALA A 97 -14.06 2.99 9.28
CA ALA A 97 -13.98 3.85 8.12
C ALA A 97 -12.97 5.00 8.34
N PHE A 98 -12.98 5.61 9.53
CA PHE A 98 -12.00 6.66 9.87
C PHE A 98 -10.55 6.15 9.85
N ARG A 99 -10.29 4.96 10.44
CA ARG A 99 -8.95 4.34 10.40
C ARG A 99 -8.52 4.04 8.96
N TRP A 100 -9.43 3.53 8.14
CA TRP A 100 -9.16 3.29 6.73
C TRP A 100 -8.77 4.60 6.01
N ILE A 101 -9.53 5.69 6.22
CA ILE A 101 -9.22 6.99 5.60
C ILE A 101 -7.85 7.51 6.06
N VAL A 102 -7.51 7.40 7.35
CA VAL A 102 -6.19 7.81 7.87
C VAL A 102 -5.07 6.99 7.24
N VAL A 103 -5.23 5.66 7.17
CA VAL A 103 -4.23 4.81 6.51
C VAL A 103 -4.10 5.18 5.04
N CYS A 104 -5.20 5.37 4.31
CA CYS A 104 -5.16 5.79 2.91
C CYS A 104 -4.45 7.14 2.73
N ALA A 105 -4.71 8.12 3.60
CA ALA A 105 -4.09 9.44 3.53
C ALA A 105 -2.56 9.39 3.75
N LEU A 106 -2.09 8.59 4.71
CA LEU A 106 -0.67 8.42 5.00
C LEU A 106 0.03 7.49 3.99
N TYR A 107 -0.65 6.42 3.58
CA TYR A 107 -0.07 5.38 2.75
C TYR A 107 -0.03 5.74 1.26
N THR A 108 -1.06 6.41 0.71
CA THR A 108 -1.17 6.61 -0.74
C THR A 108 0.00 7.39 -1.35
N PRO A 109 0.51 8.50 -0.76
CA PRO A 109 1.70 9.17 -1.28
C PRO A 109 2.94 8.27 -1.26
N ILE A 110 3.15 7.55 -0.16
CA ILE A 110 4.28 6.64 0.02
C ILE A 110 4.20 5.47 -0.96
N ARG A 111 3.00 4.92 -1.16
CA ARG A 111 2.78 3.86 -2.13
C ARG A 111 3.20 4.27 -3.53
N LYS A 112 2.90 5.49 -3.95
CA LYS A 112 3.32 6.01 -5.25
C LYS A 112 4.84 6.07 -5.39
N ILE A 113 5.54 6.46 -4.33
CA ILE A 113 7.01 6.42 -4.30
C ILE A 113 7.51 4.97 -4.44
N LEU A 114 6.92 4.03 -3.69
CA LEU A 114 7.30 2.60 -3.74
C LEU A 114 6.97 1.91 -5.08
N GLU A 115 5.98 2.42 -5.82
CA GLU A 115 5.65 1.96 -7.17
C GLU A 115 6.65 2.49 -8.20
N THR A 116 7.17 3.71 -8.02
CA THR A 116 8.12 4.35 -8.92
C THR A 116 9.56 3.85 -8.71
N PHE A 117 9.95 3.64 -7.46
CA PHE A 117 11.29 3.17 -7.09
C PHE A 117 11.21 1.71 -6.61
N PRO A 118 11.88 0.76 -7.30
CA PRO A 118 11.82 -0.67 -6.95
C PRO A 118 12.69 -0.98 -5.71
N LEU A 119 12.25 -0.54 -4.54
CA LEU A 119 12.98 -0.66 -3.28
C LEU A 119 12.90 -2.05 -2.63
N GLY A 120 12.55 -3.10 -3.37
CA GLY A 120 12.65 -4.52 -2.98
C GLY A 120 12.22 -4.83 -1.54
N GLY A 121 13.16 -5.26 -0.70
CA GLY A 121 12.91 -5.64 0.70
C GLY A 121 12.36 -4.51 1.58
N ILE A 122 12.66 -3.24 1.27
CA ILE A 122 12.11 -2.07 1.99
C ILE A 122 10.59 -2.02 1.80
N LYS A 123 10.10 -2.28 0.60
CA LYS A 123 8.66 -2.34 0.28
C LYS A 123 7.93 -3.37 1.16
N ASN A 124 8.47 -4.58 1.25
CA ASN A 124 7.88 -5.64 2.07
C ASN A 124 7.91 -5.29 3.57
N THR A 125 9.01 -4.69 4.05
CA THR A 125 9.12 -4.22 5.44
C THR A 125 8.08 -3.15 5.74
N TYR A 126 7.92 -2.18 4.84
CA TYR A 126 6.92 -1.14 4.99
C TYR A 126 5.49 -1.72 5.04
N TYR A 127 5.15 -2.67 4.16
CA TYR A 127 3.85 -3.33 4.20
C TYR A 127 3.60 -4.08 5.51
N ARG A 128 4.64 -4.73 6.09
CA ARG A 128 4.52 -5.36 7.41
C ARG A 128 4.23 -4.34 8.52
N MET A 129 4.83 -3.15 8.47
CA MET A 129 4.51 -2.05 9.41
C MET A 129 3.03 -1.63 9.30
N LEU A 130 2.45 -1.64 8.10
CA LEU A 130 1.03 -1.37 7.85
C LEU A 130 0.10 -2.54 8.28
N GLY A 131 0.66 -3.66 8.74
CA GLY A 131 -0.09 -4.80 9.25
C GLY A 131 -0.34 -5.92 8.24
N MET A 132 0.30 -5.88 7.07
CA MET A 132 0.26 -6.97 6.10
C MET A 132 1.05 -8.17 6.59
N LYS A 133 0.53 -9.38 6.35
CA LYS A 133 1.29 -10.61 6.53
C LYS A 133 1.94 -10.99 5.21
N ILE A 134 3.26 -11.07 5.19
CA ILE A 134 4.04 -11.45 4.00
C ILE A 134 5.02 -12.53 4.40
N GLY A 135 4.97 -13.65 3.69
CA GLY A 135 5.87 -14.78 3.85
C GLY A 135 7.30 -14.52 3.37
N LYS A 136 8.12 -15.54 3.46
CA LYS A 136 9.53 -15.52 3.02
C LYS A 136 9.61 -15.61 1.49
N ASN A 137 10.69 -15.07 0.91
CA ASN A 137 10.98 -15.14 -0.54
C ASN A 137 9.82 -14.66 -1.43
N THR A 138 9.01 -13.70 -0.94
CA THR A 138 7.85 -13.18 -1.66
C THR A 138 8.19 -11.84 -2.30
N LEU A 139 7.96 -11.75 -3.61
CA LEU A 139 8.14 -10.54 -4.41
C LEU A 139 6.77 -9.89 -4.68
N VAL A 140 6.56 -8.69 -4.16
CA VAL A 140 5.36 -7.89 -4.41
C VAL A 140 5.67 -6.84 -5.48
N GLY A 141 5.52 -7.19 -6.76
CA GLY A 141 5.74 -6.27 -7.89
C GLY A 141 4.61 -5.26 -8.07
N GLY A 142 3.39 -5.64 -7.73
CA GLY A 142 2.19 -4.83 -7.93
C GLY A 142 1.82 -3.91 -6.76
N THR A 143 0.55 -3.50 -6.75
CA THR A 143 -0.06 -2.58 -5.79
C THR A 143 -0.94 -3.32 -4.78
N ILE A 144 -0.69 -3.10 -3.50
CA ILE A 144 -1.58 -3.53 -2.41
C ILE A 144 -2.38 -2.32 -1.95
N LYS A 145 -3.71 -2.34 -2.07
CA LYS A 145 -4.56 -1.22 -1.64
C LYS A 145 -4.77 -1.21 -0.13
N ASP A 146 -4.93 -2.38 0.47
CA ASP A 146 -5.27 -2.56 1.87
C ASP A 146 -4.30 -3.54 2.55
N PRO A 147 -3.10 -3.07 2.96
CA PRO A 147 -2.09 -3.95 3.52
C PRO A 147 -2.57 -4.76 4.73
N CYS A 148 -3.31 -4.15 5.68
CA CYS A 148 -3.77 -4.86 6.88
C CYS A 148 -4.88 -5.89 6.61
N LEU A 149 -5.48 -5.88 5.41
CA LEU A 149 -6.46 -6.89 4.97
C LEU A 149 -5.85 -7.92 4.01
N THR A 150 -4.54 -7.88 3.75
CA THR A 150 -3.88 -8.75 2.78
C THR A 150 -2.91 -9.68 3.48
N GLU A 151 -3.02 -10.97 3.19
CA GLU A 151 -2.12 -12.03 3.65
C GLU A 151 -1.53 -12.73 2.43
N ILE A 152 -0.20 -12.81 2.33
CA ILE A 152 0.52 -13.50 1.26
C ILE A 152 1.49 -14.49 1.89
N GLY A 153 1.47 -15.72 1.42
CA GLY A 153 2.34 -16.81 1.87
C GLY A 153 3.78 -16.70 1.40
N ASP A 154 4.49 -17.82 1.53
CA ASP A 154 5.90 -17.95 1.14
C ASP A 154 6.06 -18.19 -0.37
N ASN A 155 7.19 -17.78 -0.94
CA ASN A 155 7.57 -18.02 -2.34
C ASN A 155 6.54 -17.53 -3.36
N VAL A 156 5.86 -16.41 -3.08
CA VAL A 156 4.88 -15.83 -4.00
C VAL A 156 5.53 -14.78 -4.89
N THR A 157 5.22 -14.84 -6.18
CA THR A 157 5.61 -13.79 -7.14
C THR A 157 4.36 -13.06 -7.61
N MET A 158 4.33 -11.76 -7.38
CA MET A 158 3.30 -10.86 -7.88
C MET A 158 3.88 -9.94 -8.95
N GLY A 159 3.38 -10.07 -10.17
CA GLY A 159 3.82 -9.28 -11.32
C GLY A 159 3.49 -7.80 -11.19
N GLU A 160 4.17 -6.98 -12.00
CA GLU A 160 3.94 -5.55 -12.08
C GLU A 160 2.50 -5.22 -12.49
N PHE A 161 2.00 -4.08 -12.05
CA PHE A 161 0.63 -3.59 -12.30
C PHE A 161 -0.49 -4.50 -11.78
N ALA A 162 -0.19 -5.65 -11.17
CA ALA A 162 -1.21 -6.43 -10.48
C ALA A 162 -1.72 -5.64 -9.25
N ILE A 163 -3.02 -5.74 -8.94
CA ILE A 163 -3.64 -4.96 -7.87
C ILE A 163 -4.44 -5.88 -6.95
N ILE A 164 -4.23 -5.73 -5.64
CA ILE A 164 -5.03 -6.39 -4.62
C ILE A 164 -5.87 -5.35 -3.89
N TYR A 165 -7.19 -5.53 -3.92
CA TYR A 165 -8.17 -4.73 -3.19
C TYR A 165 -8.69 -5.50 -1.98
N GLY A 166 -8.71 -4.87 -0.82
CA GLY A 166 -9.36 -5.37 0.38
C GLY A 166 -10.70 -4.68 0.67
N HIS A 167 -11.12 -3.70 -0.14
CA HIS A 167 -12.35 -2.94 0.07
C HIS A 167 -13.11 -2.64 -1.22
N ILE A 168 -14.42 -2.37 -1.08
CA ILE A 168 -15.31 -1.85 -2.12
C ILE A 168 -16.20 -0.77 -1.51
N HIS A 169 -16.37 0.35 -2.21
CA HIS A 169 -17.33 1.38 -1.85
C HIS A 169 -18.69 1.13 -2.51
N ASN A 170 -19.77 1.31 -1.75
CA ASN A 170 -21.09 1.51 -2.28
C ASN A 170 -21.52 2.94 -1.91
N LEU A 171 -21.45 3.84 -2.88
CA LEU A 171 -21.74 5.26 -2.67
C LEU A 171 -23.22 5.54 -2.47
N GLU A 172 -24.13 4.75 -3.06
CA GLU A 172 -25.58 4.89 -2.90
C GLU A 172 -25.98 4.63 -1.44
N LYS A 173 -25.42 3.57 -0.85
CA LYS A 173 -25.66 3.21 0.55
C LYS A 173 -24.74 3.92 1.52
N ALA A 174 -23.78 4.72 1.04
CA ALA A 174 -22.73 5.36 1.83
C ALA A 174 -22.01 4.39 2.77
N ILE A 175 -21.67 3.18 2.27
CA ILE A 175 -20.95 2.15 3.01
C ILE A 175 -19.62 1.78 2.33
N ILE A 176 -18.71 1.27 3.13
CA ILE A 176 -17.49 0.59 2.69
C ILE A 176 -17.52 -0.85 3.17
N LEU A 177 -17.36 -1.77 2.24
CA LEU A 177 -17.20 -3.19 2.52
C LEU A 177 -15.69 -3.48 2.56
N MET A 178 -15.24 -4.17 3.58
CA MET A 178 -13.85 -4.58 3.77
C MET A 178 -13.78 -6.09 3.96
N GLU A 179 -12.94 -6.78 3.18
CA GLU A 179 -12.78 -8.22 3.25
C GLU A 179 -11.32 -8.61 3.12
N ARG A 180 -10.92 -9.67 3.82
CA ARG A 180 -9.54 -10.15 3.80
C ARG A 180 -9.24 -10.92 2.53
N VAL A 181 -8.14 -10.59 1.86
CA VAL A 181 -7.59 -11.35 0.74
C VAL A 181 -6.49 -12.26 1.27
N LYS A 182 -6.53 -13.53 0.88
CA LYS A 182 -5.52 -14.52 1.26
C LYS A 182 -4.91 -15.15 0.01
N ILE A 183 -3.60 -15.19 -0.02
CA ILE A 183 -2.81 -15.82 -1.08
C ILE A 183 -1.91 -16.85 -0.41
N GLY A 184 -2.05 -18.10 -0.79
CA GLY A 184 -1.28 -19.23 -0.30
C GLY A 184 0.19 -19.19 -0.73
N ASN A 185 0.88 -20.27 -0.46
CA ASN A 185 2.30 -20.40 -0.78
C ASN A 185 2.51 -20.74 -2.27
N ASN A 186 3.71 -20.45 -2.78
CA ASN A 186 4.16 -20.80 -4.14
C ASN A 186 3.23 -20.28 -5.26
N CYS A 187 2.45 -19.23 -5.01
CA CYS A 187 1.55 -18.66 -6.01
C CYS A 187 2.27 -17.75 -6.98
N ILE A 188 1.81 -17.74 -8.23
CA ILE A 188 2.25 -16.80 -9.27
C ILE A 188 1.05 -15.94 -9.66
N ILE A 189 1.16 -14.64 -9.47
CA ILE A 189 0.17 -13.64 -9.87
C ILE A 189 0.72 -12.90 -11.08
N GLY A 190 0.09 -13.08 -12.22
CA GLY A 190 0.51 -12.46 -13.48
C GLY A 190 0.40 -10.93 -13.43
N ALA A 191 1.18 -10.28 -14.30
CA ALA A 191 1.16 -8.83 -14.43
C ALA A 191 -0.24 -8.30 -14.76
N GLY A 192 -0.61 -7.16 -14.18
CA GLY A 192 -1.93 -6.54 -14.42
C GLY A 192 -3.13 -7.32 -13.88
N ALA A 193 -2.95 -8.44 -13.18
CA ALA A 193 -4.06 -9.17 -12.58
C ALA A 193 -4.73 -8.35 -11.46
N ILE A 194 -6.05 -8.49 -11.31
CA ILE A 194 -6.83 -7.80 -10.27
C ILE A 194 -7.43 -8.84 -9.34
N ILE A 195 -7.20 -8.66 -8.05
CA ILE A 195 -7.75 -9.54 -7.01
C ILE A 195 -8.68 -8.71 -6.13
N MET A 196 -9.96 -9.10 -6.12
CA MET A 196 -11.02 -8.38 -5.42
C MET A 196 -11.14 -8.82 -3.95
N PRO A 197 -11.81 -8.03 -3.09
CA PRO A 197 -11.96 -8.34 -1.67
C PRO A 197 -12.56 -9.72 -1.40
N GLY A 198 -12.09 -10.37 -0.34
CA GLY A 198 -12.56 -11.68 0.09
C GLY A 198 -12.01 -12.85 -0.74
N ALA A 199 -11.26 -12.59 -1.80
CA ALA A 199 -10.70 -13.64 -2.63
C ALA A 199 -9.66 -14.47 -1.87
N VAL A 200 -9.63 -15.79 -2.16
CA VAL A 200 -8.67 -16.74 -1.62
C VAL A 200 -8.00 -17.49 -2.78
N LEU A 201 -6.69 -17.37 -2.85
CA LEU A 201 -5.86 -18.20 -3.72
C LEU A 201 -5.21 -19.27 -2.83
N GLU A 202 -5.56 -20.53 -3.04
CA GLU A 202 -4.91 -21.63 -2.32
C GLU A 202 -3.46 -21.81 -2.80
N ASP A 203 -2.68 -22.69 -2.17
CA ASP A 203 -1.27 -22.90 -2.53
C ASP A 203 -1.09 -23.32 -4.00
N ASP A 204 0.06 -23.00 -4.56
CA ASP A 204 0.47 -23.39 -5.91
C ASP A 204 -0.44 -22.87 -7.05
N VAL A 205 -1.26 -21.84 -6.77
CA VAL A 205 -2.14 -21.22 -7.79
C VAL A 205 -1.32 -20.36 -8.74
N LYS A 206 -1.61 -20.50 -10.05
CA LYS A 206 -1.06 -19.63 -11.10
C LYS A 206 -2.20 -18.80 -11.68
N LEU A 207 -2.10 -17.48 -11.53
CA LEU A 207 -3.05 -16.52 -12.07
C LEU A 207 -2.43 -15.84 -13.29
N ALA A 208 -3.07 -15.98 -14.46
CA ALA A 208 -2.58 -15.39 -15.71
C ALA A 208 -2.57 -13.85 -15.65
N ALA A 209 -1.73 -13.25 -16.49
CA ALA A 209 -1.69 -11.80 -16.65
C ALA A 209 -3.06 -11.23 -17.06
N GLY A 210 -3.43 -10.07 -16.51
CA GLY A 210 -4.71 -9.40 -16.77
C GLY A 210 -5.96 -10.12 -16.25
N ALA A 211 -5.82 -11.23 -15.53
CA ALA A 211 -6.98 -11.95 -14.98
C ALA A 211 -7.64 -11.18 -13.84
N VAL A 212 -8.96 -11.31 -13.69
CA VAL A 212 -9.73 -10.67 -12.61
C VAL A 212 -10.37 -11.75 -11.72
N VAL A 213 -9.84 -11.87 -10.50
CA VAL A 213 -10.44 -12.69 -9.45
C VAL A 213 -11.54 -11.88 -8.78
N THR A 214 -12.77 -12.35 -8.88
CA THR A 214 -13.93 -11.63 -8.36
C THR A 214 -14.04 -11.73 -6.84
N ARG A 215 -14.89 -10.90 -6.26
CA ARG A 215 -15.12 -10.85 -4.82
C ARG A 215 -15.45 -12.24 -4.26
N SER A 216 -14.80 -12.60 -3.15
CA SER A 216 -15.00 -13.87 -2.43
C SER A 216 -14.76 -15.13 -3.28
N GLN A 217 -14.13 -15.00 -4.45
CA GLN A 217 -13.79 -16.14 -5.29
C GLN A 217 -12.65 -16.96 -4.66
N ILE A 218 -12.77 -18.28 -4.71
CA ILE A 218 -11.74 -19.20 -4.21
C ILE A 218 -11.11 -19.91 -5.41
N LEU A 219 -9.81 -19.74 -5.58
CA LEU A 219 -9.00 -20.42 -6.58
C LEU A 219 -8.31 -21.62 -5.92
N LYS A 220 -8.58 -22.82 -6.45
CA LYS A 220 -8.18 -24.10 -5.87
C LYS A 220 -6.71 -24.42 -6.15
N LYS A 221 -6.09 -25.08 -5.18
CA LYS A 221 -4.69 -25.47 -5.13
C LYS A 221 -4.18 -26.09 -6.45
N GLY A 222 -2.99 -25.68 -6.85
CA GLY A 222 -2.24 -26.24 -7.99
C GLY A 222 -2.82 -25.98 -9.37
N LYS A 223 -3.86 -25.12 -9.46
CA LYS A 223 -4.55 -24.84 -10.73
C LYS A 223 -4.12 -23.52 -11.34
N THR A 224 -4.32 -23.40 -12.64
CA THR A 224 -4.09 -22.17 -13.40
C THR A 224 -5.42 -21.51 -13.73
N TYR A 225 -5.50 -20.20 -13.51
CA TYR A 225 -6.69 -19.40 -13.77
C TYR A 225 -6.38 -18.20 -14.67
N GLY A 226 -7.35 -17.81 -15.49
CA GLY A 226 -7.24 -16.64 -16.36
C GLY A 226 -8.58 -16.10 -16.82
N GLY A 227 -8.56 -14.93 -17.45
CA GLY A 227 -9.74 -14.25 -17.99
C GLY A 227 -10.47 -13.34 -16.99
N ILE A 228 -11.59 -12.76 -17.44
CA ILE A 228 -12.45 -11.82 -16.70
C ILE A 228 -13.89 -12.30 -16.78
N PRO A 229 -14.47 -12.89 -15.72
CA PRO A 229 -13.85 -13.27 -14.44
C PRO A 229 -12.84 -14.44 -14.62
N ALA A 230 -11.92 -14.59 -13.65
CA ALA A 230 -10.94 -15.66 -13.68
C ALA A 230 -11.60 -17.05 -13.61
N LYS A 231 -11.30 -17.90 -14.62
CA LYS A 231 -11.78 -19.27 -14.72
C LYS A 231 -10.60 -20.24 -14.86
N GLU A 232 -10.77 -21.47 -14.43
CA GLU A 232 -9.73 -22.49 -14.54
C GLU A 232 -9.36 -22.73 -16.01
N ILE A 233 -8.07 -22.65 -16.31
CA ILE A 233 -7.51 -22.97 -17.62
C ILE A 233 -6.98 -24.41 -17.54
N LYS A 234 -7.62 -25.32 -18.26
CA LYS A 234 -7.10 -26.67 -18.40
C LYS A 234 -5.85 -26.63 -19.25
N SER A 235 -4.71 -27.02 -18.71
CA SER A 235 -3.49 -27.20 -19.50
C SER A 235 -3.76 -28.21 -20.62
N LYS A 236 -3.70 -27.78 -21.86
CA LYS A 236 -3.56 -28.74 -22.96
C LYS A 236 -2.19 -29.39 -22.79
N LYS A 237 -2.14 -30.70 -22.53
CA LYS A 237 -0.86 -31.44 -22.63
C LYS A 237 -0.34 -31.17 -24.03
N VAL A 238 0.73 -30.42 -24.15
CA VAL A 238 1.51 -30.34 -25.38
C VAL A 238 2.05 -31.77 -25.57
N LYS A 239 1.57 -32.47 -26.60
CA LYS A 239 2.13 -33.76 -27.01
C LYS A 239 3.51 -33.55 -27.62
#